data_5072a704f396d6ee58b49983ecaf80d1
#
_entry.id   5072a704f396d6ee58b49983ecaf80d1
#
_cell.length_a   1.000
_cell.length_b   1.000
_cell.length_c   1.000
_cell.angle_alpha   90.00
_cell.angle_beta   90.00
_cell.angle_gamma   90.00
#
_symmetry.space_group_name_H-M   'P 1'
#
loop_
_entity.id
_entity.type
_entity.pdbx_description
1 polymer ?
#
loop_
_entity_poly.entity_id
_entity_poly.type
_entity_poly.pdbx_seq_one_letter_code
_entity_poly.pdbx_strand_id
1 'polypeptide(L)'
;MQFSTPKDKILNAVLIAERIVGKKESLPVLSCIVFDVGKEITIRATNLEAGVEIKVAGEIVEKGTLAVPASVVAQTLRAVSGDKLTLKTDGQNLLVEARGSRTLIKAVPHDEFPTLSGKTDGKGIRLSRVLLLDAVHSVAYAASTSMIRPELGSIYLSVADGKLLAVATDSFRLAEKIVLESSGGGSGDILVPLKHAQELMHILERISGETVELFIDDAQLVVVAEGLTFTSRIIDGNFPNYKEIIPKDATSEVTLLKSEFAETLRKARVFAGADQHVGFHVYPKKKVFDVMAQSAAIGEMSDSLEAALSGEDIDVNFHIGYVTDCLQSIQSDSITLRFSGAGRPLIIRGVSDNTFTYLVMPLNR
;
A
#
# COMPACT_ATOMS: atom_id res chain seq x y z
N MET A 1 9.36 -28.26 21.31
CA MET A 1 9.73 -27.54 20.09
C MET A 1 11.17 -27.05 20.18
N GLN A 2 12.01 -27.36 19.18
CA GLN A 2 13.37 -26.79 19.09
C GLN A 2 13.81 -26.72 17.65
N PHE A 3 14.35 -25.56 17.24
CA PHE A 3 14.92 -25.35 15.91
C PHE A 3 16.01 -24.27 15.91
N SER A 4 16.88 -24.29 14.91
CA SER A 4 17.91 -23.28 14.67
C SER A 4 17.73 -22.67 13.30
N THR A 5 17.93 -21.36 13.18
CA THR A 5 17.70 -20.61 11.94
C THR A 5 18.64 -19.41 11.82
N PRO A 6 18.98 -18.93 10.61
CA PRO A 6 19.64 -17.65 10.44
C PRO A 6 18.81 -16.50 11.04
N LYS A 7 19.47 -15.58 11.73
CA LYS A 7 18.81 -14.45 12.41
C LYS A 7 18.03 -13.56 11.45
N ASP A 8 18.59 -13.24 10.30
CA ASP A 8 17.97 -12.40 9.27
C ASP A 8 16.63 -12.99 8.79
N LYS A 9 16.57 -14.31 8.59
CA LYS A 9 15.37 -15.01 8.10
C LYS A 9 14.24 -14.98 9.14
N ILE A 10 14.54 -15.35 10.37
CA ILE A 10 13.53 -15.37 11.43
C ILE A 10 13.09 -13.95 11.80
N LEU A 11 14.00 -12.99 11.86
CA LEU A 11 13.70 -11.60 12.15
C LEU A 11 12.79 -11.00 11.08
N ASN A 12 13.09 -11.21 9.79
CA ASN A 12 12.24 -10.71 8.71
C ASN A 12 10.81 -11.28 8.79
N ALA A 13 10.68 -12.58 9.01
CA ALA A 13 9.38 -13.24 9.15
C ALA A 13 8.59 -12.73 10.38
N VAL A 14 9.26 -12.55 11.52
CA VAL A 14 8.64 -12.01 12.73
C VAL A 14 8.22 -10.56 12.54
N LEU A 15 9.00 -9.73 11.84
CA LEU A 15 8.65 -8.34 11.54
C LEU A 15 7.42 -8.21 10.62
N ILE A 16 7.27 -9.12 9.66
CA ILE A 16 6.06 -9.20 8.84
C ILE A 16 4.86 -9.59 9.72
N ALA A 17 5.00 -10.66 10.52
CA ALA A 17 3.95 -11.19 11.37
C ALA A 17 3.52 -10.17 12.46
N GLU A 18 4.46 -9.41 13.06
CA GLU A 18 4.20 -8.39 14.07
C GLU A 18 3.22 -7.30 13.60
N ARG A 19 3.19 -6.99 12.31
CA ARG A 19 2.29 -5.99 11.75
C ARG A 19 0.84 -6.48 11.60
N ILE A 20 0.68 -7.78 11.43
CA ILE A 20 -0.63 -8.41 11.19
C ILE A 20 -1.39 -8.63 12.50
N VAL A 21 -0.70 -8.87 13.62
CA VAL A 21 -1.36 -9.15 14.90
C VAL A 21 -2.29 -8.03 15.36
N GLY A 22 -3.34 -8.39 16.07
CA GLY A 22 -4.26 -7.45 16.72
C GLY A 22 -3.59 -6.70 17.87
N LYS A 23 -3.91 -5.41 18.03
CA LYS A 23 -3.30 -4.57 19.09
C LYS A 23 -4.07 -4.56 20.40
N LYS A 24 -5.37 -4.80 20.39
CA LYS A 24 -6.27 -4.82 21.56
C LYS A 24 -7.41 -5.78 21.29
N GLU A 25 -7.11 -7.07 21.29
CA GLU A 25 -8.09 -8.11 21.00
C GLU A 25 -8.67 -8.70 22.29
N SER A 26 -9.93 -9.13 22.22
CA SER A 26 -10.57 -9.89 23.31
C SER A 26 -9.91 -11.25 23.55
N LEU A 27 -9.28 -11.82 22.52
CA LEU A 27 -8.50 -13.05 22.59
C LEU A 27 -7.00 -12.72 22.66
N PRO A 28 -6.31 -12.97 23.78
CA PRO A 28 -4.88 -12.64 23.94
C PRO A 28 -3.98 -13.27 22.88
N VAL A 29 -4.33 -14.44 22.34
CA VAL A 29 -3.55 -15.15 21.33
C VAL A 29 -3.47 -14.40 19.99
N LEU A 30 -4.42 -13.50 19.70
CA LEU A 30 -4.42 -12.66 18.48
C LEU A 30 -3.35 -11.56 18.53
N SER A 31 -2.79 -11.25 19.71
CA SER A 31 -1.63 -10.36 19.84
C SER A 31 -0.29 -11.11 19.76
N CYS A 32 -0.34 -12.43 19.52
CA CYS A 32 0.81 -13.31 19.50
C CYS A 32 1.19 -13.72 18.07
N ILE A 33 2.44 -14.09 17.93
CA ILE A 33 2.96 -14.87 16.82
C ILE A 33 2.99 -16.33 17.23
N VAL A 34 2.48 -17.21 16.40
CA VAL A 34 2.53 -18.66 16.59
C VAL A 34 3.68 -19.24 15.79
N PHE A 35 4.60 -19.88 16.48
CA PHE A 35 5.62 -20.74 15.90
C PHE A 35 5.06 -22.16 15.82
N ASP A 36 4.91 -22.69 14.62
CA ASP A 36 4.47 -24.05 14.36
C ASP A 36 5.59 -24.81 13.66
N VAL A 37 6.18 -25.74 14.39
CA VAL A 37 7.34 -26.53 13.93
C VAL A 37 6.90 -27.97 13.72
N GLY A 38 6.62 -28.32 12.48
CA GLY A 38 6.18 -29.63 12.06
C GLY A 38 7.18 -30.30 11.10
N LYS A 39 6.85 -30.38 9.83
CA LYS A 39 7.78 -30.73 8.74
C LYS A 39 8.61 -29.53 8.30
N GLU A 40 8.08 -28.35 8.51
CA GLU A 40 8.65 -27.04 8.21
C GLU A 40 8.53 -26.16 9.44
N ILE A 41 9.31 -25.08 9.50
CA ILE A 41 9.16 -24.04 10.49
C ILE A 41 8.20 -23.01 9.89
N THR A 42 7.04 -22.84 10.50
CA THR A 42 6.01 -21.90 10.05
C THR A 42 5.71 -20.87 11.12
N ILE A 43 5.65 -19.62 10.74
CA ILE A 43 5.23 -18.50 11.58
C ILE A 43 3.85 -18.07 11.13
N ARG A 44 2.92 -17.96 12.08
CA ARG A 44 1.55 -17.51 11.80
C ARG A 44 1.17 -16.32 12.66
N ALA A 45 0.43 -15.39 12.07
CA ALA A 45 -0.18 -14.27 12.77
C ALA A 45 -1.51 -13.88 12.10
N THR A 46 -2.47 -13.43 12.92
CA THR A 46 -3.76 -12.94 12.40
C THR A 46 -4.42 -11.99 13.39
N ASN A 47 -5.27 -11.12 12.85
CA ASN A 47 -6.21 -10.29 13.60
C ASN A 47 -7.67 -10.58 13.21
N LEU A 48 -7.94 -11.74 12.60
CA LEU A 48 -9.23 -12.21 12.06
C LEU A 48 -9.65 -11.54 10.74
N GLU A 49 -9.18 -10.34 10.45
CA GLU A 49 -9.45 -9.63 9.18
C GLU A 49 -8.33 -9.86 8.16
N ALA A 50 -7.10 -9.98 8.63
CA ALA A 50 -5.95 -10.34 7.81
C ALA A 50 -5.12 -11.41 8.53
N GLY A 51 -4.41 -12.23 7.75
CA GLY A 51 -3.54 -13.28 8.26
C GLY A 51 -2.30 -13.45 7.41
N VAL A 52 -1.26 -13.98 8.03
CA VAL A 52 -0.02 -14.34 7.34
C VAL A 52 0.50 -15.68 7.84
N GLU A 53 0.98 -16.49 6.92
CA GLU A 53 1.70 -17.72 7.16
C GLU A 53 3.05 -17.66 6.42
N ILE A 54 4.16 -17.83 7.16
CA ILE A 54 5.51 -17.64 6.63
C ILE A 54 6.36 -18.86 6.96
N LYS A 55 6.91 -19.48 5.95
CA LYS A 55 7.88 -20.57 6.09
C LYS A 55 9.27 -19.99 6.31
N VAL A 56 9.96 -20.51 7.30
CA VAL A 56 11.32 -20.06 7.66
C VAL A 56 12.29 -21.23 7.48
N ALA A 57 13.39 -20.98 6.77
CA ALA A 57 14.45 -21.97 6.63
C ALA A 57 15.17 -22.18 7.96
N GLY A 58 15.43 -23.44 8.32
CA GLY A 58 16.17 -23.79 9.55
C GLY A 58 16.26 -25.27 9.77
N GLU A 59 17.01 -25.65 10.80
CA GLU A 59 17.21 -27.04 11.25
C GLU A 59 16.23 -27.35 12.38
N ILE A 60 15.34 -28.31 12.18
CA ILE A 60 14.35 -28.74 13.15
C ILE A 60 14.96 -29.87 14.01
N VAL A 61 15.00 -29.67 15.31
CA VAL A 61 15.43 -30.68 16.28
C VAL A 61 14.23 -31.33 16.93
N GLU A 62 13.21 -30.54 17.31
CA GLU A 62 12.02 -31.04 17.99
C GLU A 62 10.78 -30.28 17.49
N LYS A 63 9.72 -31.03 17.18
CA LYS A 63 8.44 -30.48 16.75
C LYS A 63 7.67 -29.87 17.93
N GLY A 64 6.71 -29.00 17.60
CA GLY A 64 5.79 -28.43 18.58
C GLY A 64 5.28 -27.06 18.16
N THR A 65 4.31 -26.54 18.90
CA THR A 65 3.67 -25.25 18.63
C THR A 65 3.76 -24.36 19.85
N LEU A 66 3.99 -23.07 19.67
CA LEU A 66 4.09 -22.11 20.76
C LEU A 66 3.63 -20.72 20.31
N ALA A 67 2.78 -20.05 21.09
CA ALA A 67 2.37 -18.67 20.86
C ALA A 67 3.08 -17.72 21.83
N VAL A 68 3.65 -16.64 21.30
CA VAL A 68 4.35 -15.62 22.09
C VAL A 68 3.95 -14.22 21.68
N PRO A 69 3.94 -13.23 22.60
CA PRO A 69 3.62 -11.86 22.28
C PRO A 69 4.51 -11.30 21.16
N ALA A 70 3.90 -10.83 20.06
CA ALA A 70 4.58 -10.42 18.86
C ALA A 70 5.63 -9.34 19.09
N SER A 71 5.26 -8.28 19.82
CA SER A 71 6.16 -7.16 20.11
C SER A 71 7.38 -7.56 20.94
N VAL A 72 7.20 -8.51 21.88
CA VAL A 72 8.30 -8.97 22.74
C VAL A 72 9.30 -9.80 21.95
N VAL A 73 8.82 -10.75 21.14
CA VAL A 73 9.73 -11.57 20.31
C VAL A 73 10.42 -10.73 19.24
N ALA A 74 9.71 -9.80 18.62
CA ALA A 74 10.31 -8.89 17.62
C ALA A 74 11.43 -8.02 18.20
N GLN A 75 11.20 -7.39 19.36
CA GLN A 75 12.22 -6.60 20.07
C GLN A 75 13.40 -7.47 20.51
N THR A 76 13.14 -8.66 21.02
CA THR A 76 14.19 -9.61 21.41
C THR A 76 15.08 -9.97 20.23
N LEU A 77 14.48 -10.36 19.08
CA LEU A 77 15.24 -10.73 17.89
C LEU A 77 16.03 -9.57 17.28
N ARG A 78 15.54 -8.32 17.40
CA ARG A 78 16.31 -7.12 17.00
C ARG A 78 17.55 -6.95 17.89
N ALA A 79 17.41 -7.18 19.20
CA ALA A 79 18.45 -6.89 20.19
C ALA A 79 19.54 -7.95 20.31
N VAL A 80 19.24 -9.23 20.05
CA VAL A 80 20.22 -10.32 20.18
C VAL A 80 21.30 -10.23 19.09
N SER A 81 22.55 -10.59 19.46
CA SER A 81 23.70 -10.61 18.56
C SER A 81 23.93 -12.02 18.01
N GLY A 82 24.57 -12.10 16.80
CA GLY A 82 24.93 -13.37 16.15
C GLY A 82 24.09 -13.66 14.92
N ASP A 83 24.60 -14.52 14.05
CA ASP A 83 24.03 -14.82 12.73
C ASP A 83 23.08 -16.02 12.73
N LYS A 84 23.21 -16.90 13.72
CA LYS A 84 22.35 -18.08 13.92
C LYS A 84 21.73 -18.06 15.32
N LEU A 85 20.44 -18.31 15.40
CA LEU A 85 19.67 -18.37 16.64
C LEU A 85 19.12 -19.77 16.83
N THR A 86 19.00 -20.18 18.09
CA THR A 86 18.25 -21.38 18.49
C THR A 86 17.04 -20.94 19.30
N LEU A 87 15.88 -21.36 18.85
CA LEU A 87 14.60 -21.15 19.56
C LEU A 87 14.11 -22.50 20.08
N LYS A 88 13.80 -22.57 21.36
CA LYS A 88 13.31 -23.82 21.97
C LYS A 88 12.29 -23.55 23.06
N THR A 89 11.46 -24.53 23.36
CA THR A 89 10.56 -24.53 24.50
C THR A 89 11.34 -24.82 25.77
N ASP A 90 11.16 -24.00 26.79
CA ASP A 90 11.67 -24.21 28.16
C ASP A 90 10.47 -24.13 29.12
N GLY A 91 10.01 -25.30 29.62
CA GLY A 91 8.69 -25.42 30.25
C GLY A 91 7.58 -25.05 29.24
N GLN A 92 6.80 -24.05 29.60
CA GLN A 92 5.75 -23.50 28.71
C GLN A 92 6.17 -22.21 28.00
N ASN A 93 7.45 -21.82 28.02
CA ASN A 93 7.92 -20.54 27.50
C ASN A 93 8.86 -20.72 26.32
N LEU A 94 9.07 -19.64 25.56
CA LEU A 94 10.06 -19.60 24.49
C LEU A 94 11.41 -19.16 25.05
N LEU A 95 12.42 -19.98 24.83
CA LEU A 95 13.81 -19.63 25.08
C LEU A 95 14.49 -19.32 23.76
N VAL A 96 15.01 -18.10 23.62
CA VAL A 96 15.84 -17.65 22.50
C VAL A 96 17.30 -17.67 22.94
N GLU A 97 18.11 -18.50 22.29
CA GLU A 97 19.55 -18.61 22.53
C GLU A 97 20.32 -18.04 21.33
N ALA A 98 21.26 -17.18 21.63
CA ALA A 98 22.21 -16.60 20.68
C ALA A 98 23.60 -16.61 21.30
N ARG A 99 24.63 -16.21 20.57
CA ARG A 99 26.01 -16.16 21.05
C ARG A 99 26.12 -15.31 22.34
N GLY A 100 26.30 -15.98 23.51
CA GLY A 100 26.46 -15.30 24.79
C GLY A 100 25.17 -14.70 25.37
N SER A 101 24.01 -14.98 24.79
CA SER A 101 22.71 -14.45 25.24
C SER A 101 21.69 -15.58 25.39
N ARG A 102 20.90 -15.49 26.44
CA ARG A 102 19.77 -16.38 26.72
C ARG A 102 18.58 -15.55 27.19
N THR A 103 17.48 -15.56 26.43
CA THR A 103 16.29 -14.77 26.74
C THR A 103 15.07 -15.66 26.81
N LEU A 104 14.35 -15.63 27.93
CA LEU A 104 13.11 -16.37 28.15
C LEU A 104 11.91 -15.43 27.95
N ILE A 105 11.01 -15.81 27.03
CA ILE A 105 9.78 -15.08 26.73
C ILE A 105 8.60 -15.94 27.18
N LYS A 106 7.70 -15.37 27.99
CA LYS A 106 6.49 -16.06 28.40
C LYS A 106 5.57 -16.30 27.22
N ALA A 107 5.11 -17.54 27.08
CA ALA A 107 4.14 -17.91 26.07
C ALA A 107 2.70 -17.75 26.58
N VAL A 108 1.78 -17.77 25.61
CA VAL A 108 0.33 -17.70 25.81
C VAL A 108 -0.27 -19.02 25.29
N PRO A 109 -1.34 -19.57 25.88
CA PRO A 109 -2.04 -20.72 25.33
C PRO A 109 -2.42 -20.47 23.86
N HIS A 110 -2.19 -21.48 23.00
CA HIS A 110 -2.36 -21.36 21.55
C HIS A 110 -3.59 -22.11 21.00
N ASP A 111 -4.32 -22.81 21.86
CA ASP A 111 -5.44 -23.67 21.48
C ASP A 111 -6.57 -22.90 20.77
N GLU A 112 -6.76 -21.63 21.12
CA GLU A 112 -7.76 -20.75 20.53
C GLU A 112 -7.24 -19.97 19.29
N PHE A 113 -6.02 -20.26 18.81
CA PHE A 113 -5.52 -19.58 17.61
C PHE A 113 -6.28 -20.04 16.36
N PRO A 114 -6.85 -19.11 15.57
CA PRO A 114 -7.69 -19.47 14.43
C PRO A 114 -6.89 -20.21 13.34
N THR A 115 -7.55 -21.14 12.67
CA THR A 115 -7.00 -21.72 11.44
C THR A 115 -7.02 -20.68 10.33
N LEU A 116 -5.86 -20.40 9.76
CA LEU A 116 -5.75 -19.54 8.58
C LEU A 116 -6.12 -20.35 7.35
N SER A 117 -7.32 -20.13 6.82
CA SER A 117 -7.79 -20.80 5.62
C SER A 117 -7.63 -19.90 4.41
N GLY A 118 -6.41 -19.78 3.90
CA GLY A 118 -6.20 -19.24 2.56
C GLY A 118 -6.65 -20.29 1.54
N LYS A 119 -7.86 -20.17 0.99
CA LYS A 119 -8.30 -21.04 -0.10
C LYS A 119 -7.59 -20.64 -1.39
N THR A 120 -6.85 -21.60 -1.95
CA THR A 120 -6.18 -21.46 -3.24
C THR A 120 -6.83 -22.37 -4.29
N ASP A 121 -8.10 -22.75 -4.07
CA ASP A 121 -8.86 -23.71 -4.88
C ASP A 121 -9.45 -23.06 -6.17
N GLY A 122 -8.78 -22.07 -6.72
CA GLY A 122 -9.23 -21.36 -7.91
C GLY A 122 -8.14 -21.24 -8.96
N LYS A 123 -8.47 -20.57 -10.07
CA LYS A 123 -7.49 -20.16 -11.06
C LYS A 123 -6.74 -18.94 -10.51
N GLY A 124 -5.47 -19.15 -10.16
CA GLY A 124 -4.61 -18.08 -9.71
C GLY A 124 -4.29 -17.07 -10.82
N ILE A 125 -4.04 -15.85 -10.42
CA ILE A 125 -3.57 -14.75 -11.26
C ILE A 125 -2.11 -14.54 -10.90
N ARG A 126 -1.22 -14.83 -11.84
CA ARG A 126 0.23 -14.67 -11.63
C ARG A 126 0.70 -13.35 -12.21
N LEU A 127 1.47 -12.61 -11.45
CA LEU A 127 2.08 -11.35 -11.89
C LEU A 127 3.40 -11.10 -11.16
N SER A 128 4.16 -10.12 -11.66
CA SER A 128 5.38 -9.66 -11.01
C SER A 128 5.06 -9.05 -9.66
N ARG A 129 5.82 -9.44 -8.62
CA ARG A 129 5.77 -8.84 -7.28
C ARG A 129 5.94 -7.31 -7.33
N VAL A 130 6.91 -6.85 -8.12
CA VAL A 130 7.21 -5.41 -8.25
C VAL A 130 6.05 -4.67 -8.90
N LEU A 131 5.40 -5.26 -9.91
CA LEU A 131 4.25 -4.65 -10.57
C LEU A 131 3.01 -4.59 -9.66
N LEU A 132 2.77 -5.62 -8.83
CA LEU A 132 1.70 -5.55 -7.83
C LEU A 132 1.98 -4.48 -6.78
N LEU A 133 3.22 -4.40 -6.29
CA LEU A 133 3.63 -3.37 -5.34
C LEU A 133 3.44 -1.98 -5.93
N ASP A 134 3.89 -1.74 -7.17
CA ASP A 134 3.73 -0.46 -7.87
C ASP A 134 2.24 -0.12 -8.07
N ALA A 135 1.42 -1.09 -8.47
CA ALA A 135 -0.01 -0.87 -8.65
C ALA A 135 -0.69 -0.39 -7.38
N VAL A 136 -0.47 -1.09 -6.25
CA VAL A 136 -1.09 -0.74 -4.96
C VAL A 136 -0.50 0.57 -4.42
N HIS A 137 0.81 0.75 -4.47
CA HIS A 137 1.50 1.97 -4.00
C HIS A 137 1.04 3.21 -4.78
N SER A 138 0.85 3.08 -6.10
CA SER A 138 0.45 4.19 -6.98
C SER A 138 -0.93 4.75 -6.66
N VAL A 139 -1.81 3.99 -5.97
CA VAL A 139 -3.19 4.42 -5.72
C VAL A 139 -3.53 4.55 -4.23
N ALA A 140 -2.82 3.88 -3.34
CA ALA A 140 -3.19 3.74 -1.92
C ALA A 140 -3.41 5.08 -1.19
N TYR A 141 -2.63 6.11 -1.52
CA TYR A 141 -2.76 7.44 -0.88
C TYR A 141 -4.04 8.19 -1.28
N ALA A 142 -4.71 7.76 -2.35
CA ALA A 142 -5.97 8.36 -2.79
C ALA A 142 -7.20 7.75 -2.10
N ALA A 143 -7.05 6.63 -1.38
CA ALA A 143 -8.14 6.03 -0.62
C ALA A 143 -8.53 6.90 0.57
N SER A 144 -9.81 6.84 0.97
CA SER A 144 -10.31 7.51 2.16
C SER A 144 -9.76 6.87 3.44
N THR A 145 -9.39 7.69 4.40
CA THR A 145 -9.05 7.22 5.76
C THR A 145 -10.28 7.10 6.66
N SER A 146 -11.45 7.55 6.19
CA SER A 146 -12.72 7.47 6.91
C SER A 146 -13.39 6.12 6.64
N MET A 147 -13.86 5.49 7.72
CA MET A 147 -14.60 4.21 7.65
C MET A 147 -16.11 4.38 7.45
N ILE A 148 -16.61 5.61 7.26
CA ILE A 148 -18.04 5.88 7.04
C ILE A 148 -18.51 5.26 5.71
N ARG A 149 -17.64 5.26 4.72
CA ARG A 149 -17.85 4.65 3.41
C ARG A 149 -16.74 3.63 3.15
N PRO A 150 -16.93 2.37 3.58
CA PRO A 150 -15.89 1.34 3.50
C PRO A 150 -15.35 1.10 2.08
N GLU A 151 -16.21 1.26 1.06
CA GLU A 151 -15.84 1.15 -0.36
C GLU A 151 -14.80 2.21 -0.78
N LEU A 152 -14.83 3.42 -0.20
CA LEU A 152 -13.83 4.46 -0.43
C LEU A 152 -12.59 4.28 0.46
N GLY A 153 -12.73 3.60 1.60
CA GLY A 153 -11.63 3.21 2.48
C GLY A 153 -10.89 1.96 2.00
N SER A 154 -11.09 1.59 0.72
CA SER A 154 -10.52 0.40 0.10
C SER A 154 -9.81 0.73 -1.21
N ILE A 155 -8.95 -0.18 -1.64
CA ILE A 155 -8.40 -0.21 -2.99
C ILE A 155 -9.26 -1.18 -3.81
N TYR A 156 -9.85 -0.68 -4.87
CA TYR A 156 -10.50 -1.51 -5.88
C TYR A 156 -9.46 -2.18 -6.76
N LEU A 157 -9.46 -3.50 -6.78
CA LEU A 157 -8.66 -4.31 -7.68
C LEU A 157 -9.58 -5.06 -8.62
N SER A 158 -9.36 -4.90 -9.92
CA SER A 158 -10.07 -5.61 -10.97
C SER A 158 -9.10 -6.36 -11.86
N VAL A 159 -9.37 -7.63 -12.09
CA VAL A 159 -8.58 -8.45 -13.00
C VAL A 159 -9.46 -8.96 -14.12
N ALA A 160 -9.14 -8.56 -15.33
CA ALA A 160 -9.81 -8.99 -16.56
C ALA A 160 -8.83 -8.95 -17.73
N ASP A 161 -8.99 -9.89 -18.66
CA ASP A 161 -8.24 -9.94 -19.93
C ASP A 161 -6.71 -9.84 -19.78
N GLY A 162 -6.15 -10.47 -18.74
CA GLY A 162 -4.72 -10.44 -18.47
C GLY A 162 -4.19 -9.10 -17.96
N LYS A 163 -5.05 -8.22 -17.46
CA LYS A 163 -4.71 -6.93 -16.88
C LYS A 163 -5.17 -6.86 -15.44
N LEU A 164 -4.36 -6.26 -14.59
CA LEU A 164 -4.74 -5.83 -13.26
C LEU A 164 -4.96 -4.32 -13.27
N LEU A 165 -6.11 -3.89 -12.78
CA LEU A 165 -6.46 -2.50 -12.55
C LEU A 165 -6.53 -2.25 -11.06
N ALA A 166 -5.83 -1.24 -10.57
CA ALA A 166 -5.93 -0.75 -9.20
C ALA A 166 -6.49 0.67 -9.20
N VAL A 167 -7.49 0.94 -8.36
CA VAL A 167 -8.12 2.26 -8.24
C VAL A 167 -8.39 2.59 -6.78
N ALA A 168 -8.19 3.85 -6.41
CA ALA A 168 -8.60 4.36 -5.11
C ALA A 168 -9.12 5.80 -5.24
N THR A 169 -10.06 6.18 -4.38
CA THR A 169 -10.63 7.53 -4.32
C THR A 169 -11.15 7.86 -2.92
N ASP A 170 -11.08 9.14 -2.56
CA ASP A 170 -11.71 9.70 -1.35
C ASP A 170 -12.85 10.67 -1.68
N SER A 171 -13.34 10.69 -2.93
CA SER A 171 -14.30 11.62 -3.54
C SER A 171 -13.72 12.97 -3.95
N PHE A 172 -12.54 13.36 -3.50
CA PHE A 172 -11.88 14.63 -3.88
C PHE A 172 -10.71 14.39 -4.85
N ARG A 173 -10.19 13.19 -4.86
CA ARG A 173 -9.13 12.73 -5.77
C ARG A 173 -9.35 11.27 -6.13
N LEU A 174 -8.76 10.86 -7.23
CA LEU A 174 -8.79 9.49 -7.71
C LEU A 174 -7.44 9.14 -8.35
N ALA A 175 -6.94 7.97 -8.04
CA ALA A 175 -5.77 7.39 -8.69
C ALA A 175 -6.15 6.07 -9.35
N GLU A 176 -5.76 5.89 -10.60
CA GLU A 176 -5.92 4.65 -11.37
C GLU A 176 -4.56 4.19 -11.89
N LYS A 177 -4.23 2.91 -11.68
CA LYS A 177 -3.03 2.27 -12.23
C LYS A 177 -3.39 0.97 -12.92
N ILE A 178 -2.89 0.78 -14.14
CA ILE A 178 -3.08 -0.41 -14.97
C ILE A 178 -1.75 -1.17 -15.05
N VAL A 179 -1.78 -2.46 -14.73
CA VAL A 179 -0.68 -3.40 -14.98
C VAL A 179 -1.06 -4.28 -16.17
N LEU A 180 -0.24 -4.26 -17.21
CA LEU A 180 -0.53 -4.92 -18.49
C LEU A 180 -0.04 -6.37 -18.57
N GLU A 181 0.70 -6.84 -17.56
CA GLU A 181 1.38 -8.13 -17.56
C GLU A 181 0.88 -9.03 -16.42
N SER A 182 -0.35 -9.48 -16.50
CA SER A 182 -0.84 -10.57 -15.66
C SER A 182 -1.08 -11.81 -16.51
N SER A 183 -0.82 -12.98 -15.93
CA SER A 183 -1.07 -14.27 -16.57
C SER A 183 -1.88 -15.16 -15.63
N GLY A 184 -2.54 -16.17 -16.18
CA GLY A 184 -3.42 -17.06 -15.42
C GLY A 184 -4.87 -16.94 -15.89
N GLY A 185 -5.75 -17.73 -15.32
CA GLY A 185 -7.16 -17.79 -15.75
C GLY A 185 -8.16 -17.20 -14.75
N GLY A 186 -7.67 -16.54 -13.71
CA GLY A 186 -8.52 -15.87 -12.72
C GLY A 186 -9.01 -14.52 -13.22
N SER A 187 -10.21 -14.15 -12.80
CA SER A 187 -10.79 -12.82 -13.00
C SER A 187 -11.64 -12.48 -11.78
N GLY A 188 -11.82 -11.21 -11.51
CA GLY A 188 -12.67 -10.76 -10.41
C GLY A 188 -12.41 -9.32 -10.03
N ASP A 189 -13.39 -8.77 -9.35
CA ASP A 189 -13.39 -7.40 -8.83
C ASP A 189 -13.51 -7.46 -7.32
N ILE A 190 -12.61 -6.81 -6.60
CA ILE A 190 -12.60 -6.82 -5.13
C ILE A 190 -12.27 -5.47 -4.53
N LEU A 191 -12.73 -5.27 -3.29
CA LEU A 191 -12.40 -4.11 -2.47
C LEU A 191 -11.49 -4.56 -1.31
N VAL A 192 -10.20 -4.26 -1.42
CA VAL A 192 -9.21 -4.56 -0.38
C VAL A 192 -9.13 -3.39 0.59
N PRO A 193 -9.43 -3.56 1.90
CA PRO A 193 -9.31 -2.48 2.86
C PRO A 193 -7.94 -1.81 2.80
N LEU A 194 -7.88 -0.47 2.84
CA LEU A 194 -6.63 0.29 2.75
C LEU A 194 -5.56 -0.22 3.72
N LYS A 195 -5.97 -0.53 4.96
CA LYS A 195 -5.04 -1.05 5.97
C LYS A 195 -4.39 -2.37 5.52
N HIS A 196 -5.19 -3.29 4.94
CA HIS A 196 -4.66 -4.58 4.48
C HIS A 196 -3.81 -4.44 3.23
N ALA A 197 -4.17 -3.51 2.34
CA ALA A 197 -3.34 -3.18 1.19
C ALA A 197 -1.98 -2.59 1.61
N GLN A 198 -1.94 -1.77 2.67
CA GLN A 198 -0.69 -1.25 3.24
C GLN A 198 0.17 -2.37 3.86
N GLU A 199 -0.44 -3.35 4.52
CA GLU A 199 0.30 -4.51 5.02
C GLU A 199 0.81 -5.39 3.86
N LEU A 200 0.01 -5.57 2.81
CA LEU A 200 0.44 -6.27 1.60
C LEU A 200 1.64 -5.57 0.95
N MET A 201 1.63 -4.24 0.78
CA MET A 201 2.78 -3.49 0.27
C MET A 201 4.03 -3.77 1.10
N HIS A 202 3.93 -3.70 2.42
CA HIS A 202 5.04 -3.96 3.32
C HIS A 202 5.59 -5.40 3.20
N ILE A 203 4.70 -6.38 3.01
CA ILE A 203 5.09 -7.77 2.74
C ILE A 203 5.84 -7.87 1.41
N LEU A 204 5.29 -7.28 0.34
CA LEU A 204 5.87 -7.31 -0.99
C LEU A 204 7.25 -6.65 -1.05
N GLU A 205 7.51 -5.63 -0.24
CA GLU A 205 8.85 -5.01 -0.12
C GLU A 205 9.88 -5.93 0.53
N ARG A 206 9.45 -6.85 1.41
CA ARG A 206 10.34 -7.67 2.25
C ARG A 206 10.61 -9.07 1.71
N ILE A 207 9.80 -9.55 0.80
CA ILE A 207 10.01 -10.85 0.16
C ILE A 207 10.91 -10.74 -1.06
N SER A 208 11.65 -11.82 -1.36
CA SER A 208 12.64 -11.83 -2.43
C SER A 208 12.14 -12.45 -3.74
N GLY A 209 10.97 -13.09 -3.74
CA GLY A 209 10.42 -13.74 -4.93
C GLY A 209 10.08 -12.73 -6.04
N GLU A 210 10.29 -13.12 -7.30
CA GLU A 210 9.98 -12.26 -8.46
C GLU A 210 8.49 -12.22 -8.79
N THR A 211 7.78 -13.31 -8.51
CA THR A 211 6.36 -13.47 -8.85
C THR A 211 5.51 -13.75 -7.64
N VAL A 212 4.25 -13.32 -7.71
CA VAL A 212 3.20 -13.63 -6.75
C VAL A 212 1.99 -14.19 -7.48
N GLU A 213 1.17 -14.94 -6.78
CA GLU A 213 -0.07 -15.49 -7.28
C GLU A 213 -1.23 -15.03 -6.40
N LEU A 214 -2.26 -14.44 -7.01
CA LEU A 214 -3.45 -13.95 -6.34
C LEU A 214 -4.59 -14.93 -6.57
N PHE A 215 -5.29 -15.27 -5.49
CA PHE A 215 -6.55 -16.01 -5.51
C PHE A 215 -7.62 -15.13 -4.91
N ILE A 216 -8.71 -14.99 -5.64
CA ILE A 216 -9.84 -14.13 -5.27
C ILE A 216 -11.06 -15.00 -5.12
N ASP A 217 -11.76 -14.91 -4.00
CA ASP A 217 -13.09 -15.45 -3.80
C ASP A 217 -14.04 -14.36 -3.26
N ASP A 218 -15.31 -14.71 -3.00
CA ASP A 218 -16.35 -13.78 -2.56
C ASP A 218 -16.10 -13.15 -1.17
N ALA A 219 -15.15 -13.67 -0.39
CA ALA A 219 -14.90 -13.25 0.99
C ALA A 219 -13.48 -12.74 1.22
N GLN A 220 -12.51 -13.15 0.39
CA GLN A 220 -11.11 -12.90 0.68
C GLN A 220 -10.24 -12.80 -0.57
N LEU A 221 -9.12 -12.08 -0.40
CA LEU A 221 -7.96 -12.10 -1.26
C LEU A 221 -6.88 -12.96 -0.60
N VAL A 222 -6.32 -13.92 -1.32
CA VAL A 222 -5.12 -14.65 -0.90
C VAL A 222 -3.98 -14.33 -1.84
N VAL A 223 -2.84 -13.93 -1.30
CA VAL A 223 -1.62 -13.65 -2.05
C VAL A 223 -0.57 -14.68 -1.63
N VAL A 224 -0.12 -15.48 -2.58
CA VAL A 224 0.89 -16.51 -2.39
C VAL A 224 2.20 -16.05 -3.03
N ALA A 225 3.25 -16.10 -2.26
CA ALA A 225 4.62 -15.88 -2.71
C ALA A 225 5.50 -17.05 -2.22
N GLU A 226 6.76 -17.07 -2.61
CA GLU A 226 7.70 -18.11 -2.17
C GLU A 226 7.80 -18.14 -0.63
N GLY A 227 7.28 -19.22 -0.03
CA GLY A 227 7.30 -19.44 1.41
C GLY A 227 6.39 -18.51 2.23
N LEU A 228 5.47 -17.74 1.60
CA LEU A 228 4.55 -16.85 2.28
C LEU A 228 3.15 -16.92 1.69
N THR A 229 2.16 -16.96 2.56
CA THR A 229 0.75 -16.77 2.21
C THR A 229 0.19 -15.62 3.04
N PHE A 230 -0.34 -14.60 2.38
CA PHE A 230 -1.08 -13.50 3.00
C PHE A 230 -2.56 -13.63 2.65
N THR A 231 -3.41 -13.46 3.62
CA THR A 231 -4.88 -13.50 3.47
C THR A 231 -5.47 -12.19 3.96
N SER A 232 -6.39 -11.62 3.21
CA SER A 232 -7.14 -10.43 3.59
C SER A 232 -8.63 -10.66 3.36
N ARG A 233 -9.48 -10.38 4.33
CA ARG A 233 -10.91 -10.19 4.06
C ARG A 233 -11.08 -9.00 3.13
N ILE A 234 -12.08 -9.09 2.26
CA ILE A 234 -12.48 -8.01 1.36
C ILE A 234 -13.74 -7.33 1.88
N ILE A 235 -14.01 -6.12 1.39
CA ILE A 235 -15.25 -5.41 1.68
C ILE A 235 -16.33 -5.87 0.69
N ASP A 236 -17.47 -6.27 1.22
CA ASP A 236 -18.67 -6.48 0.43
C ASP A 236 -19.29 -5.11 0.10
N GLY A 237 -19.29 -4.76 -1.18
CA GLY A 237 -19.76 -3.46 -1.65
C GLY A 237 -19.44 -3.20 -3.11
N ASN A 238 -19.99 -2.10 -3.64
CA ASN A 238 -19.74 -1.67 -5.01
C ASN A 238 -18.86 -0.43 -5.03
N PHE A 239 -17.74 -0.52 -5.77
CA PHE A 239 -16.93 0.67 -6.02
C PHE A 239 -17.70 1.65 -6.93
N PRO A 240 -17.59 2.97 -6.71
CA PRO A 240 -18.28 3.95 -7.54
C PRO A 240 -17.93 3.83 -9.02
N ASN A 241 -18.89 4.13 -9.91
CA ASN A 241 -18.61 4.20 -11.34
C ASN A 241 -17.76 5.45 -11.67
N TYR A 242 -16.48 5.37 -11.33
CA TYR A 242 -15.53 6.48 -11.43
C TYR A 242 -15.21 6.86 -12.88
N LYS A 243 -15.39 5.95 -13.85
CA LYS A 243 -15.07 6.23 -15.26
C LYS A 243 -15.91 7.36 -15.84
N GLU A 244 -17.09 7.59 -15.31
CA GLU A 244 -17.98 8.67 -15.73
C GLU A 244 -17.51 10.05 -15.27
N ILE A 245 -16.74 10.13 -14.18
CA ILE A 245 -16.23 11.39 -13.67
C ILE A 245 -14.91 11.81 -14.31
N ILE A 246 -14.24 10.93 -15.05
CA ILE A 246 -13.01 11.26 -15.79
C ILE A 246 -13.39 12.07 -17.05
N PRO A 247 -13.02 13.35 -17.13
CA PRO A 247 -13.30 14.15 -18.32
C PRO A 247 -12.65 13.55 -19.57
N LYS A 248 -13.40 13.51 -20.67
CA LYS A 248 -12.89 13.03 -21.96
C LYS A 248 -12.11 14.12 -22.70
N ASP A 249 -12.58 15.36 -22.58
CA ASP A 249 -12.02 16.51 -23.29
C ASP A 249 -11.36 17.48 -22.29
N ALA A 250 -10.31 18.15 -22.74
CA ALA A 250 -9.65 19.22 -22.03
C ALA A 250 -9.86 20.56 -22.76
N THR A 251 -10.12 21.63 -22.00
CA THR A 251 -10.17 23.00 -22.52
C THR A 251 -8.79 23.64 -22.54
N SER A 252 -7.92 23.22 -21.62
CA SER A 252 -6.55 23.75 -21.53
C SER A 252 -5.60 22.64 -21.11
N GLU A 253 -4.38 22.68 -21.62
CA GLU A 253 -3.35 21.68 -21.34
C GLU A 253 -2.01 22.36 -21.06
N VAL A 254 -1.32 21.86 -20.05
CA VAL A 254 0.01 22.32 -19.60
C VAL A 254 0.93 21.11 -19.54
N THR A 255 2.02 21.15 -20.31
CA THR A 255 3.07 20.10 -20.26
C THR A 255 4.36 20.72 -19.75
N LEU A 256 4.94 20.14 -18.68
CA LEU A 256 6.11 20.68 -18.02
C LEU A 256 6.96 19.58 -17.37
N LEU A 257 8.16 19.94 -16.90
CA LEU A 257 9.02 19.02 -16.15
C LEU A 257 8.43 18.75 -14.76
N LYS A 258 8.32 17.45 -14.42
CA LYS A 258 7.83 16.99 -13.10
C LYS A 258 8.68 17.53 -11.95
N SER A 259 10.01 17.57 -12.12
CA SER A 259 10.94 18.06 -11.09
C SER A 259 10.71 19.52 -10.73
N GLU A 260 10.55 20.40 -11.74
CA GLU A 260 10.29 21.83 -11.53
C GLU A 260 8.94 22.07 -10.88
N PHE A 261 7.91 21.33 -11.31
CA PHE A 261 6.59 21.40 -10.70
C PHE A 261 6.62 20.94 -9.24
N ALA A 262 7.32 19.84 -8.93
CA ALA A 262 7.47 19.35 -7.56
C ALA A 262 8.20 20.35 -6.65
N GLU A 263 9.23 21.04 -7.16
CA GLU A 263 9.94 22.08 -6.42
C GLU A 263 9.05 23.29 -6.14
N THR A 264 8.30 23.74 -7.13
CA THR A 264 7.35 24.85 -6.98
C THR A 264 6.25 24.52 -6.00
N LEU A 265 5.66 23.31 -6.04
CA LEU A 265 4.68 22.86 -5.06
C LEU A 265 5.29 22.78 -3.64
N ARG A 266 6.55 22.39 -3.51
CA ARG A 266 7.24 22.36 -2.21
C ARG A 266 7.39 23.76 -1.62
N LYS A 267 7.70 24.77 -2.44
CA LYS A 267 7.73 26.18 -2.02
C LYS A 267 6.31 26.67 -1.68
N ALA A 268 5.33 26.39 -2.57
CA ALA A 268 3.94 26.80 -2.37
C ALA A 268 3.36 26.27 -1.07
N ARG A 269 3.74 25.04 -0.67
CA ARG A 269 3.27 24.41 0.58
C ARG A 269 3.58 25.22 1.84
N VAL A 270 4.66 26.01 1.84
CA VAL A 270 5.00 26.91 2.97
C VAL A 270 3.97 28.01 3.12
N PHE A 271 3.40 28.49 2.01
CA PHE A 271 2.46 29.60 1.95
C PHE A 271 1.00 29.19 1.80
N ALA A 272 0.71 27.88 1.69
CA ALA A 272 -0.65 27.37 1.48
C ALA A 272 -1.60 27.53 2.71
N GLY A 273 -1.05 27.92 3.87
CA GLY A 273 -1.81 28.16 5.09
C GLY A 273 -2.58 26.92 5.62
N ALA A 274 -3.54 27.17 6.49
CA ALA A 274 -4.38 26.12 7.06
C ALA A 274 -5.30 25.46 6.02
N ASP A 275 -5.74 26.21 5.01
CA ASP A 275 -6.67 25.77 3.99
C ASP A 275 -6.00 24.94 2.88
N GLN A 276 -4.66 24.85 2.89
CA GLN A 276 -3.85 24.07 1.95
C GLN A 276 -4.16 24.39 0.48
N HIS A 277 -4.43 25.69 0.16
CA HIS A 277 -4.74 26.14 -1.19
C HIS A 277 -3.50 26.36 -2.04
N VAL A 278 -3.57 25.97 -3.31
CA VAL A 278 -2.64 26.36 -4.38
C VAL A 278 -3.45 26.76 -5.61
N GLY A 279 -3.17 27.94 -6.14
CA GLY A 279 -3.77 28.47 -7.38
C GLY A 279 -2.93 28.15 -8.59
N PHE A 280 -3.57 27.74 -9.67
CA PHE A 280 -2.97 27.57 -10.99
C PHE A 280 -3.58 28.58 -11.95
N HIS A 281 -2.74 29.38 -12.60
CA HIS A 281 -3.10 30.43 -13.54
C HIS A 281 -2.46 30.08 -14.89
N VAL A 282 -3.28 29.66 -15.84
CA VAL A 282 -2.85 29.19 -17.15
C VAL A 282 -3.34 30.15 -18.22
N TYR A 283 -2.43 30.84 -18.90
CA TYR A 283 -2.73 31.82 -19.97
C TYR A 283 -1.94 31.47 -21.23
N PRO A 284 -2.44 30.55 -22.07
CA PRO A 284 -1.69 30.04 -23.23
C PRO A 284 -1.27 31.11 -24.22
N LYS A 285 -2.13 32.11 -24.49
CA LYS A 285 -1.81 33.23 -25.41
C LYS A 285 -0.67 34.11 -24.89
N LYS A 286 -0.53 34.23 -23.55
CA LYS A 286 0.55 34.97 -22.92
C LYS A 286 1.79 34.12 -22.65
N LYS A 287 1.69 32.77 -22.85
CA LYS A 287 2.71 31.78 -22.51
C LYS A 287 3.06 31.80 -21.02
N VAL A 288 2.04 31.95 -20.17
CA VAL A 288 2.21 32.04 -18.71
C VAL A 288 1.53 30.84 -18.03
N PHE A 289 2.27 30.16 -17.18
CA PHE A 289 1.76 29.22 -16.20
C PHE A 289 2.32 29.60 -14.84
N ASP A 290 1.48 30.20 -14.01
CA ASP A 290 1.84 30.61 -12.65
C ASP A 290 1.22 29.69 -11.61
N VAL A 291 2.01 29.36 -10.60
CA VAL A 291 1.59 28.65 -9.40
C VAL A 291 1.67 29.61 -8.22
N MET A 292 0.54 29.84 -7.57
CA MET A 292 0.42 30.81 -6.47
C MET A 292 -0.06 30.13 -5.18
N ALA A 293 0.45 30.60 -4.05
CA ALA A 293 -0.06 30.23 -2.73
C ALA A 293 -0.02 31.48 -1.83
N GLN A 294 -1.06 31.68 -1.03
CA GLN A 294 -1.18 32.84 -0.16
C GLN A 294 -1.78 32.45 1.19
N SER A 295 -1.22 33.00 2.25
CA SER A 295 -1.72 32.91 3.61
C SER A 295 -1.62 34.28 4.28
N ALA A 296 -2.73 34.75 4.84
CA ALA A 296 -2.76 36.03 5.55
C ALA A 296 -1.78 36.11 6.74
N ALA A 297 -1.42 34.96 7.31
CA ALA A 297 -0.51 34.88 8.46
C ALA A 297 0.96 34.77 8.08
N ILE A 298 1.28 34.24 6.86
CA ILE A 298 2.65 33.87 6.50
C ILE A 298 3.17 34.73 5.34
N GLY A 299 2.32 35.07 4.37
CA GLY A 299 2.67 35.80 3.16
C GLY A 299 2.22 35.08 1.90
N GLU A 300 2.85 35.41 0.78
CA GLU A 300 2.49 34.89 -0.55
C GLU A 300 3.72 34.45 -1.34
N MET A 301 3.49 33.54 -2.30
CA MET A 301 4.46 33.18 -3.32
C MET A 301 3.77 33.08 -4.67
N SER A 302 4.49 33.40 -5.73
CA SER A 302 4.10 33.21 -7.11
C SER A 302 5.32 32.83 -7.93
N ASP A 303 5.31 31.63 -8.51
CA ASP A 303 6.36 31.15 -9.40
C ASP A 303 5.76 30.95 -10.80
N SER A 304 6.45 31.46 -11.84
CA SER A 304 6.17 31.17 -13.24
C SER A 304 7.00 29.98 -13.70
N LEU A 305 6.37 28.98 -14.28
CA LEU A 305 7.00 27.75 -14.75
C LEU A 305 7.08 27.73 -16.28
N GLU A 306 8.21 27.26 -16.81
CA GLU A 306 8.34 26.97 -18.23
C GLU A 306 7.47 25.75 -18.59
N ALA A 307 6.54 25.94 -19.53
CA ALA A 307 5.61 24.90 -19.93
C ALA A 307 5.16 25.06 -21.38
N ALA A 308 4.85 23.96 -22.04
CA ALA A 308 4.09 23.97 -23.27
C ALA A 308 2.60 24.12 -22.93
N LEU A 309 1.97 25.18 -23.44
CA LEU A 309 0.60 25.55 -23.09
C LEU A 309 -0.29 25.53 -24.33
N SER A 310 -1.51 25.04 -24.19
CA SER A 310 -2.54 25.09 -25.21
C SER A 310 -3.93 25.28 -24.60
N GLY A 311 -4.88 25.80 -25.44
CA GLY A 311 -6.28 25.94 -25.06
C GLY A 311 -6.65 27.33 -24.56
N GLU A 312 -7.55 27.41 -23.60
CA GLU A 312 -8.16 28.63 -23.04
C GLU A 312 -7.50 29.09 -21.77
N ASP A 313 -7.68 30.36 -21.40
CA ASP A 313 -7.25 30.92 -20.15
C ASP A 313 -8.07 30.29 -18.99
N ILE A 314 -7.39 29.87 -17.91
CA ILE A 314 -8.05 29.27 -16.74
C ILE A 314 -7.35 29.63 -15.44
N ASP A 315 -8.15 29.97 -14.41
CA ASP A 315 -7.74 30.19 -13.04
C ASP A 315 -8.50 29.22 -12.13
N VAL A 316 -7.77 28.39 -11.38
CA VAL A 316 -8.37 27.34 -10.55
C VAL A 316 -7.52 27.01 -9.33
N ASN A 317 -8.17 26.71 -8.21
CA ASN A 317 -7.51 26.36 -6.96
C ASN A 317 -7.66 24.85 -6.65
N PHE A 318 -6.62 24.28 -6.07
CA PHE A 318 -6.58 22.88 -5.64
C PHE A 318 -6.05 22.76 -4.20
N HIS A 319 -6.32 21.63 -3.58
CA HIS A 319 -5.65 21.24 -2.34
C HIS A 319 -4.21 20.78 -2.67
N ILE A 320 -3.21 21.51 -2.14
CA ILE A 320 -1.80 21.30 -2.51
C ILE A 320 -1.29 19.89 -2.21
N GLY A 321 -1.72 19.30 -1.08
CA GLY A 321 -1.37 17.92 -0.72
C GLY A 321 -1.85 16.93 -1.78
N TYR A 322 -3.08 17.08 -2.26
CA TYR A 322 -3.65 16.20 -3.29
C TYR A 322 -2.88 16.29 -4.61
N VAL A 323 -2.50 17.49 -5.02
CA VAL A 323 -1.68 17.66 -6.25
C VAL A 323 -0.28 17.09 -6.08
N THR A 324 0.31 17.23 -4.89
CA THR A 324 1.68 16.75 -4.62
C THR A 324 1.77 15.23 -4.56
N ASP A 325 0.77 14.58 -3.95
CA ASP A 325 0.81 13.15 -3.64
C ASP A 325 0.95 12.26 -4.89
N CYS A 326 0.38 12.65 -6.03
CA CYS A 326 0.44 11.84 -7.25
C CYS A 326 1.80 11.81 -7.93
N LEU A 327 2.67 12.80 -7.66
CA LEU A 327 3.94 12.94 -8.38
C LEU A 327 4.89 11.75 -8.15
N GLN A 328 4.79 11.08 -7.00
CA GLN A 328 5.56 9.89 -6.69
C GLN A 328 5.19 8.68 -7.57
N SER A 329 3.94 8.63 -8.07
CA SER A 329 3.42 7.52 -8.88
C SER A 329 3.67 7.71 -10.38
N ILE A 330 4.15 8.87 -10.79
CA ILE A 330 4.44 9.18 -12.19
C ILE A 330 5.91 8.90 -12.47
N GLN A 331 6.19 7.93 -13.35
CA GLN A 331 7.56 7.54 -13.70
C GLN A 331 8.19 8.47 -14.77
N SER A 332 7.38 9.20 -15.52
CA SER A 332 7.84 10.12 -16.57
C SER A 332 8.52 11.37 -16.01
N ASP A 333 9.55 11.86 -16.68
CA ASP A 333 10.22 13.14 -16.34
C ASP A 333 9.35 14.36 -16.62
N SER A 334 8.43 14.26 -17.56
CA SER A 334 7.47 15.31 -17.91
C SER A 334 6.04 14.87 -17.61
N ILE A 335 5.23 15.80 -17.16
CA ILE A 335 3.81 15.60 -16.85
C ILE A 335 2.92 16.50 -17.68
N THR A 336 1.69 16.05 -17.86
CA THR A 336 0.63 16.83 -18.50
C THR A 336 -0.48 17.08 -17.49
N LEU A 337 -0.86 18.35 -17.33
CA LEU A 337 -2.00 18.83 -16.55
C LEU A 337 -3.12 19.16 -17.54
N ARG A 338 -4.24 18.46 -17.48
CA ARG A 338 -5.39 18.65 -18.39
C ARG A 338 -6.57 19.22 -17.62
N PHE A 339 -6.93 20.44 -17.95
CA PHE A 339 -8.04 21.18 -17.35
C PHE A 339 -9.27 21.08 -18.25
N SER A 340 -10.42 20.84 -17.66
CA SER A 340 -11.71 20.70 -18.37
C SER A 340 -12.72 21.79 -17.96
N GLY A 341 -12.23 22.88 -17.37
CA GLY A 341 -13.00 24.02 -16.83
C GLY A 341 -12.81 24.20 -15.34
N ALA A 342 -13.09 25.41 -14.82
CA ALA A 342 -12.80 25.82 -13.43
C ALA A 342 -13.51 24.97 -12.35
N GLY A 343 -14.69 24.42 -12.66
CA GLY A 343 -15.43 23.53 -11.75
C GLY A 343 -15.30 22.05 -12.06
N ARG A 344 -14.37 21.66 -12.94
CA ARG A 344 -14.15 20.29 -13.38
C ARG A 344 -12.83 19.76 -12.83
N PRO A 345 -12.71 18.42 -12.70
CA PRO A 345 -11.47 17.81 -12.23
C PRO A 345 -10.28 18.14 -13.13
N LEU A 346 -9.12 18.33 -12.52
CA LEU A 346 -7.81 18.31 -13.18
C LEU A 346 -7.36 16.86 -13.34
N ILE A 347 -6.91 16.50 -14.55
CA ILE A 347 -6.24 15.22 -14.81
C ILE A 347 -4.74 15.46 -14.87
N ILE A 348 -3.97 14.62 -14.16
CA ILE A 348 -2.50 14.62 -14.17
C ILE A 348 -2.01 13.27 -14.66
N ARG A 349 -1.12 13.28 -15.68
CA ARG A 349 -0.51 12.07 -16.27
C ARG A 349 0.95 12.31 -16.59
N GLY A 350 1.74 11.25 -16.65
CA GLY A 350 3.05 11.29 -17.28
C GLY A 350 2.91 11.37 -18.80
N VAL A 351 3.78 12.11 -19.47
CA VAL A 351 3.72 12.29 -20.94
C VAL A 351 3.85 10.97 -21.69
N SER A 352 4.68 10.05 -21.22
CA SER A 352 4.94 8.73 -21.81
C SER A 352 4.30 7.56 -21.05
N ASP A 353 3.57 7.82 -19.96
CA ASP A 353 2.94 6.80 -19.13
C ASP A 353 1.42 6.81 -19.31
N ASN A 354 0.92 5.81 -20.04
CA ASN A 354 -0.52 5.59 -20.23
C ASN A 354 -1.11 4.62 -19.18
N THR A 355 -0.31 4.15 -18.24
CA THR A 355 -0.73 3.18 -17.23
C THR A 355 -1.21 3.83 -15.95
N PHE A 356 -0.88 5.10 -15.72
CA PHE A 356 -1.29 5.86 -14.55
C PHE A 356 -2.13 7.08 -14.91
N THR A 357 -3.26 7.25 -14.21
CA THR A 357 -4.13 8.42 -14.34
C THR A 357 -4.47 8.93 -12.95
N TYR A 358 -4.26 10.21 -12.74
CA TYR A 358 -4.68 10.87 -11.51
C TYR A 358 -5.67 11.99 -11.78
N LEU A 359 -6.64 12.12 -10.89
CA LEU A 359 -7.68 13.13 -10.95
C LEU A 359 -7.80 13.83 -9.59
N VAL A 360 -7.90 15.16 -9.60
CA VAL A 360 -8.13 15.96 -8.41
C VAL A 360 -9.22 17.00 -8.64
N MET A 361 -10.16 17.07 -7.70
CA MET A 361 -11.26 18.05 -7.74
C MET A 361 -10.75 19.44 -7.38
N PRO A 362 -11.21 20.50 -8.06
CA PRO A 362 -10.91 21.86 -7.66
C PRO A 362 -11.56 22.18 -6.33
N LEU A 363 -10.95 23.12 -5.61
CA LEU A 363 -11.57 23.71 -4.43
C LEU A 363 -12.60 24.76 -4.87
N ASN A 364 -13.81 24.67 -4.34
CA ASN A 364 -14.79 25.74 -4.50
C ASN A 364 -14.30 26.97 -3.74
N ARG A 365 -14.44 28.14 -4.35
CA ARG A 365 -14.14 29.43 -3.72
C ARG A 365 -15.02 29.69 -2.51
#